data_213923420164baacb6e30791e3865c90
#
_entry.id   213923420164baacb6e30791e3865c90
#
_cell.length_a   1.000
_cell.length_b   1.000
_cell.length_c   1.000
_cell.angle_alpha   90.00
_cell.angle_beta   90.00
_cell.angle_gamma   90.00
#
_symmetry.space_group_name_H-M   'P 1'
#
loop_
_entity.id
_entity.type
_entity.pdbx_description
1 polymer ?
#
loop_
_entity_poly.entity_id
_entity_poly.type
_entity_poly.pdbx_seq_one_letter_code
_entity_poly.pdbx_strand_id
1 'polypeptide(L)'
;DLPATERTVERARDMLLPAWQALLELEPRVAELFVDDEARLDPWLTSCRRVLDRYFTLEDPTRLEPAEREVYVEALLESKLLLRGFIDRLDVSRDGLVRVVDYKTGRSPDPAFEAKALFQMKFYALVIWRTRGVVPAMLQLIYLGNAELVRYIPEEADLLATERKVVAVWEAIKRAEEAGDWRPNPGRICDWCSHQALCPAFGGTPPPLPEPTHSPVDPSGEVDTDEG
;
A
#
# COMPACT_ATOMS: atom_id res chain seq x y z
N ASP A 1 -18.90 -10.49 3.28
CA ASP A 1 -18.22 -11.66 2.69
C ASP A 1 -19.23 -12.54 1.96
N LEU A 2 -18.90 -12.93 0.70
CA LEU A 2 -19.73 -13.84 -0.08
C LEU A 2 -19.27 -15.30 0.14
N PRO A 3 -20.21 -16.26 0.17
CA PRO A 3 -19.88 -17.68 0.08
C PRO A 3 -19.00 -17.96 -1.15
N ALA A 4 -18.09 -18.93 -1.06
CA ALA A 4 -17.16 -19.24 -2.15
C ALA A 4 -17.87 -19.44 -3.51
N THR A 5 -19.00 -20.15 -3.49
CA THR A 5 -19.82 -20.43 -4.69
C THR A 5 -20.44 -19.21 -5.36
N GLU A 6 -20.51 -18.09 -4.64
CA GLU A 6 -21.09 -16.83 -5.15
C GLU A 6 -20.03 -15.82 -5.61
N ARG A 7 -18.74 -16.14 -5.46
CA ARG A 7 -17.64 -15.26 -5.83
C ARG A 7 -17.36 -15.35 -7.34
N THR A 8 -18.36 -14.96 -8.14
CA THR A 8 -18.32 -15.00 -9.63
C THR A 8 -18.03 -13.63 -10.21
N VAL A 9 -17.59 -13.60 -11.48
CA VAL A 9 -17.32 -12.34 -12.18
C VAL A 9 -18.59 -11.51 -12.37
N GLU A 10 -19.73 -12.17 -12.64
CA GLU A 10 -21.05 -11.53 -12.76
C GLU A 10 -21.41 -10.84 -11.45
N ARG A 11 -21.28 -11.56 -10.34
CA ARG A 11 -21.56 -11.00 -9.01
C ARG A 11 -20.68 -9.81 -8.68
N ALA A 12 -19.38 -9.89 -9.01
CA ALA A 12 -18.44 -8.78 -8.80
C ALA A 12 -18.79 -7.55 -9.66
N ARG A 13 -19.22 -7.75 -10.91
CA ARG A 13 -19.70 -6.66 -11.78
C ARG A 13 -20.97 -5.99 -11.24
N ASP A 14 -21.89 -6.78 -10.72
CA ASP A 14 -23.14 -6.28 -10.14
C ASP A 14 -22.90 -5.45 -8.88
N MET A 15 -21.83 -5.73 -8.14
CA MET A 15 -21.45 -4.97 -6.95
C MET A 15 -20.76 -3.63 -7.25
N LEU A 16 -20.30 -3.41 -8.47
CA LEU A 16 -19.49 -2.22 -8.80
C LEU A 16 -20.27 -0.92 -8.63
N LEU A 17 -21.50 -0.83 -9.16
CA LEU A 17 -22.31 0.39 -9.06
C LEU A 17 -22.77 0.66 -7.62
N PRO A 18 -23.28 -0.33 -6.86
CA PRO A 18 -23.54 -0.14 -5.43
C PRO A 18 -22.31 0.29 -4.63
N ALA A 19 -21.13 -0.27 -4.91
CA ALA A 19 -19.89 0.14 -4.25
C ALA A 19 -19.51 1.59 -4.58
N TRP A 20 -19.68 2.02 -5.83
CA TRP A 20 -19.50 3.42 -6.22
C TRP A 20 -20.46 4.34 -5.48
N GLN A 21 -21.74 3.99 -5.38
CA GLN A 21 -22.74 4.78 -4.65
C GLN A 21 -22.40 4.90 -3.16
N ALA A 22 -22.01 3.78 -2.53
CA ALA A 22 -21.56 3.78 -1.13
C ALA A 22 -20.32 4.64 -0.92
N LEU A 23 -19.37 4.65 -1.87
CA LEU A 23 -18.20 5.52 -1.81
C LEU A 23 -18.58 7.00 -1.87
N LEU A 24 -19.54 7.38 -2.72
CA LEU A 24 -20.03 8.76 -2.80
C LEU A 24 -20.76 9.22 -1.51
N GLU A 25 -21.43 8.30 -0.83
CA GLU A 25 -22.05 8.58 0.48
C GLU A 25 -21.00 8.81 1.57
N LEU A 26 -19.91 8.01 1.56
CA LEU A 26 -18.83 8.08 2.53
C LEU A 26 -17.90 9.30 2.27
N GLU A 27 -17.57 9.53 1.01
CA GLU A 27 -16.63 10.55 0.54
C GLU A 27 -17.25 11.38 -0.61
N PRO A 28 -18.17 12.32 -0.33
CA PRO A 28 -18.87 13.09 -1.36
C PRO A 28 -17.93 13.85 -2.32
N ARG A 29 -16.74 14.23 -1.86
CA ARG A 29 -15.75 14.93 -2.67
C ARG A 29 -15.22 14.11 -3.84
N VAL A 30 -15.38 12.79 -3.83
CA VAL A 30 -15.01 11.94 -4.97
C VAL A 30 -15.83 12.27 -6.21
N ALA A 31 -17.06 12.79 -6.04
CA ALA A 31 -17.88 13.27 -7.15
C ALA A 31 -17.21 14.42 -7.93
N GLU A 32 -16.40 15.25 -7.26
CA GLU A 32 -15.69 16.39 -7.87
C GLU A 32 -14.74 15.95 -9.02
N LEU A 33 -14.28 14.70 -9.02
CA LEU A 33 -13.45 14.14 -10.08
C LEU A 33 -14.17 14.07 -11.45
N PHE A 34 -15.50 14.18 -11.45
CA PHE A 34 -16.35 14.06 -12.64
C PHE A 34 -17.25 15.29 -12.87
N VAL A 35 -17.14 16.35 -12.04
CA VAL A 35 -18.01 17.55 -12.12
C VAL A 35 -17.87 18.27 -13.45
N ASP A 36 -16.64 18.37 -13.96
CA ASP A 36 -16.38 19.09 -15.22
C ASP A 36 -16.67 18.24 -16.47
N ASP A 37 -16.86 16.94 -16.33
CA ASP A 37 -17.10 16.02 -17.43
C ASP A 37 -17.83 14.74 -16.95
N GLU A 38 -19.13 14.86 -16.73
CA GLU A 38 -19.99 13.71 -16.34
C GLU A 38 -19.93 12.57 -17.36
N ALA A 39 -19.64 12.87 -18.63
CA ALA A 39 -19.49 11.86 -19.67
C ALA A 39 -18.29 10.92 -19.44
N ARG A 40 -17.36 11.27 -18.54
CA ARG A 40 -16.23 10.42 -18.19
C ARG A 40 -16.55 9.32 -17.20
N LEU A 41 -17.65 9.41 -16.45
CA LEU A 41 -18.02 8.42 -15.44
C LEU A 41 -18.28 7.03 -16.05
N ASP A 42 -19.08 6.94 -17.11
CA ASP A 42 -19.38 5.67 -17.76
C ASP A 42 -18.16 4.97 -18.36
N PRO A 43 -17.26 5.66 -19.10
CA PRO A 43 -15.99 5.09 -19.52
C PRO A 43 -15.11 4.63 -18.34
N TRP A 44 -15.10 5.37 -17.25
CA TRP A 44 -14.35 5.00 -16.06
C TRP A 44 -14.92 3.73 -15.40
N LEU A 45 -16.23 3.64 -15.17
CA LEU A 45 -16.90 2.44 -14.67
C LEU A 45 -16.68 1.23 -15.61
N THR A 46 -16.66 1.47 -16.93
CA THR A 46 -16.32 0.44 -17.91
C THR A 46 -14.86 -0.04 -17.73
N SER A 47 -13.94 0.87 -17.40
CA SER A 47 -12.55 0.49 -17.12
C SER A 47 -12.45 -0.35 -15.84
N CYS A 48 -13.22 -0.02 -14.80
CA CYS A 48 -13.29 -0.79 -13.56
C CYS A 48 -13.80 -2.22 -13.81
N ARG A 49 -14.85 -2.39 -14.66
CA ARG A 49 -15.31 -3.73 -15.07
C ARG A 49 -14.21 -4.55 -15.73
N ARG A 50 -13.40 -3.95 -16.62
CA ARG A 50 -12.27 -4.64 -17.25
C ARG A 50 -11.20 -5.07 -16.24
N VAL A 51 -10.97 -4.28 -15.21
CA VAL A 51 -10.04 -4.64 -14.12
C VAL A 51 -10.56 -5.86 -13.36
N LEU A 52 -11.85 -5.89 -13.02
CA LEU A 52 -12.51 -7.06 -12.42
C LEU A 52 -12.40 -8.29 -13.33
N ASP A 53 -12.71 -8.15 -14.61
CA ASP A 53 -12.63 -9.27 -15.58
C ASP A 53 -11.22 -9.89 -15.60
N ARG A 54 -10.17 -9.04 -15.59
CA ARG A 54 -8.78 -9.52 -15.57
C ARG A 54 -8.45 -10.24 -14.27
N TYR A 55 -8.96 -9.78 -13.13
CA TYR A 55 -8.79 -10.50 -11.86
C TYR A 55 -9.24 -11.95 -11.98
N PHE A 56 -10.43 -12.19 -12.54
CA PHE A 56 -10.98 -13.54 -12.71
C PHE A 56 -10.25 -14.39 -13.77
N THR A 57 -9.37 -13.79 -14.60
CA THR A 57 -8.46 -14.56 -15.46
C THR A 57 -7.21 -15.02 -14.74
N LEU A 58 -6.85 -14.37 -13.62
CA LEU A 58 -5.62 -14.63 -12.87
C LEU A 58 -5.83 -15.55 -11.68
N GLU A 59 -7.01 -15.44 -11.04
CA GLU A 59 -7.36 -16.21 -9.86
C GLU A 59 -8.82 -16.69 -9.93
N ASP A 60 -9.08 -17.82 -9.30
CA ASP A 60 -10.43 -18.34 -9.08
C ASP A 60 -10.82 -18.11 -7.61
N PRO A 61 -11.58 -17.06 -7.29
CA PRO A 61 -11.92 -16.74 -5.90
C PRO A 61 -12.85 -17.77 -5.25
N THR A 62 -13.50 -18.64 -6.04
CA THR A 62 -14.30 -19.75 -5.49
C THR A 62 -13.44 -20.81 -4.80
N ARG A 63 -12.14 -20.83 -5.11
CA ARG A 63 -11.15 -21.77 -4.57
C ARG A 63 -10.18 -21.11 -3.60
N LEU A 64 -10.34 -19.81 -3.32
CA LEU A 64 -9.49 -19.06 -2.41
C LEU A 64 -10.19 -18.88 -1.07
N GLU A 65 -9.44 -19.16 0.00
CA GLU A 65 -9.85 -18.88 1.37
C GLU A 65 -8.70 -18.15 2.08
N PRO A 66 -8.62 -16.82 1.91
CA PRO A 66 -7.58 -16.02 2.54
C PRO A 66 -7.62 -16.15 4.07
N ALA A 67 -6.46 -16.28 4.70
CA ALA A 67 -6.37 -16.27 6.15
C ALA A 67 -6.72 -14.88 6.70
N GLU A 68 -6.23 -13.82 6.03
CA GLU A 68 -6.47 -12.42 6.43
C GLU A 68 -6.57 -11.54 5.19
N ARG A 69 -7.34 -10.43 5.29
CA ARG A 69 -7.52 -9.41 4.24
C ARG A 69 -7.46 -8.04 4.87
N GLU A 70 -6.88 -7.05 4.15
CA GLU A 70 -6.69 -5.68 4.62
C GLU A 70 -6.11 -5.66 6.04
N VAL A 71 -5.11 -6.49 6.26
CA VAL A 71 -4.57 -6.71 7.61
C VAL A 71 -3.55 -5.64 7.96
N TYR A 72 -3.79 -4.95 9.07
CA TYR A 72 -2.80 -4.08 9.67
C TYR A 72 -1.67 -4.91 10.28
N VAL A 73 -0.45 -4.54 9.95
CA VAL A 73 0.76 -5.19 10.46
C VAL A 73 1.73 -4.13 10.98
N GLU A 74 2.38 -4.41 12.09
CA GLU A 74 3.44 -3.57 12.63
C GLU A 74 4.54 -4.37 13.30
N ALA A 75 5.75 -3.85 13.30
CA ALA A 75 6.91 -4.41 13.98
C ALA A 75 7.82 -3.30 14.49
N LEU A 76 8.19 -3.36 15.77
CA LEU A 76 9.21 -2.49 16.35
C LEU A 76 10.58 -3.15 16.21
N LEU A 77 11.48 -2.50 15.45
CA LEU A 77 12.84 -2.97 15.27
C LEU A 77 13.72 -2.67 16.50
N GLU A 78 14.87 -3.34 16.60
CA GLU A 78 15.88 -3.06 17.63
C GLU A 78 16.37 -1.60 17.61
N SER A 79 16.39 -0.99 16.42
CA SER A 79 16.70 0.42 16.20
C SER A 79 15.65 1.40 16.74
N LYS A 80 14.59 0.92 17.39
CA LYS A 80 13.41 1.69 17.84
C LYS A 80 12.58 2.28 16.69
N LEU A 81 12.79 1.84 15.47
CA LEU A 81 11.96 2.19 14.33
C LEU A 81 10.73 1.31 14.30
N LEU A 82 9.54 1.93 14.35
CA LEU A 82 8.27 1.24 14.18
C LEU A 82 7.95 1.15 12.69
N LEU A 83 7.90 -0.08 12.17
CA LEU A 83 7.40 -0.40 10.83
C LEU A 83 5.92 -0.72 10.92
N ARG A 84 5.12 -0.17 10.01
CA ARG A 84 3.68 -0.46 9.95
C ARG A 84 3.14 -0.34 8.53
N GLY A 85 2.06 -1.04 8.26
CA GLY A 85 1.39 -1.00 6.96
C GLY A 85 0.16 -1.89 6.91
N PHE A 86 -0.48 -1.92 5.75
CA PHE A 86 -1.61 -2.79 5.45
C PHE A 86 -1.21 -3.75 4.35
N ILE A 87 -1.53 -5.02 4.54
CA ILE A 87 -1.33 -6.08 3.55
C ILE A 87 -2.70 -6.42 2.97
N ASP A 88 -2.86 -6.34 1.65
CA ASP A 88 -4.15 -6.57 0.99
C ASP A 88 -4.68 -7.98 1.28
N ARG A 89 -3.79 -9.01 1.22
CA ARG A 89 -4.17 -10.39 1.51
C ARG A 89 -3.00 -11.23 2.03
N LEU A 90 -3.28 -12.02 3.07
CA LEU A 90 -2.42 -13.09 3.55
C LEU A 90 -3.11 -14.44 3.32
N ASP A 91 -2.40 -15.33 2.66
CA ASP A 91 -2.81 -16.73 2.54
C ASP A 91 -1.88 -17.59 3.41
N VAL A 92 -2.46 -18.55 4.12
CA VAL A 92 -1.72 -19.53 4.91
C VAL A 92 -2.12 -20.93 4.45
N SER A 93 -1.15 -21.71 4.01
CA SER A 93 -1.39 -23.10 3.62
C SER A 93 -1.65 -23.97 4.84
N ARG A 94 -2.14 -25.21 4.62
CA ARG A 94 -2.33 -26.20 5.70
C ARG A 94 -1.03 -26.54 6.42
N ASP A 95 0.10 -26.41 5.75
CA ASP A 95 1.44 -26.66 6.31
C ASP A 95 2.06 -25.40 6.96
N GLY A 96 1.26 -24.32 7.10
CA GLY A 96 1.69 -23.08 7.75
C GLY A 96 2.54 -22.13 6.86
N LEU A 97 2.68 -22.42 5.55
CA LEU A 97 3.41 -21.54 4.63
C LEU A 97 2.61 -20.27 4.37
N VAL A 98 3.26 -19.12 4.51
CA VAL A 98 2.64 -17.79 4.34
C VAL A 98 2.92 -17.27 2.93
N ARG A 99 1.87 -16.78 2.26
CA ARG A 99 1.97 -16.00 1.02
C ARG A 99 1.42 -14.61 1.27
N VAL A 100 2.21 -13.59 0.93
CA VAL A 100 1.80 -12.18 0.93
C VAL A 100 1.36 -11.82 -0.48
N VAL A 101 0.14 -11.29 -0.62
CA VAL A 101 -0.43 -10.89 -1.91
C VAL A 101 -0.80 -9.41 -1.86
N ASP A 102 -0.49 -8.70 -2.95
CA ASP A 102 -0.82 -7.29 -3.12
C ASP A 102 -1.39 -7.07 -4.53
N TYR A 103 -2.47 -6.29 -4.61
CA TYR A 103 -3.17 -6.01 -5.86
C TYR A 103 -2.82 -4.63 -6.40
N LYS A 104 -2.45 -4.58 -7.67
CA LYS A 104 -2.14 -3.34 -8.38
C LYS A 104 -3.12 -3.15 -9.54
N THR A 105 -3.90 -2.08 -9.52
CA THR A 105 -4.84 -1.74 -10.60
C THR A 105 -4.13 -1.28 -11.87
N GLY A 106 -2.88 -0.81 -11.74
CA GLY A 106 -2.02 -0.43 -12.86
C GLY A 106 -1.44 -1.63 -13.62
N ARG A 107 -0.61 -1.33 -14.63
CA ARG A 107 0.16 -2.31 -15.37
C ARG A 107 1.44 -2.67 -14.60
N SER A 108 1.95 -3.88 -14.82
CA SER A 108 3.28 -4.25 -14.34
C SER A 108 4.34 -3.26 -14.84
N PRO A 109 5.30 -2.87 -14.01
CA PRO A 109 6.39 -2.02 -14.45
C PRO A 109 7.29 -2.76 -15.45
N ASP A 110 8.05 -1.99 -16.21
CA ASP A 110 9.20 -2.54 -16.93
C ASP A 110 10.14 -3.27 -15.94
N PRO A 111 10.80 -4.38 -16.34
CA PRO A 111 11.73 -5.12 -15.48
C PRO A 111 12.77 -4.25 -14.77
N ALA A 112 13.17 -3.14 -15.35
CA ALA A 112 14.08 -2.17 -14.74
C ALA A 112 13.50 -1.49 -13.47
N PHE A 113 12.18 -1.45 -13.31
CA PHE A 113 11.46 -0.84 -12.17
C PHE A 113 10.81 -1.86 -11.23
N GLU A 114 10.90 -3.13 -11.55
CA GLU A 114 10.34 -4.23 -10.73
C GLU A 114 10.91 -4.22 -9.31
N ALA A 115 12.17 -3.84 -9.14
CA ALA A 115 12.83 -3.74 -7.85
C ALA A 115 12.12 -2.82 -6.84
N LYS A 116 11.42 -1.76 -7.31
CA LYS A 116 10.64 -0.87 -6.43
C LYS A 116 9.36 -1.54 -5.92
N ALA A 117 8.67 -2.25 -6.80
CA ALA A 117 7.47 -2.99 -6.43
C ALA A 117 7.80 -4.12 -5.46
N LEU A 118 8.89 -4.86 -5.70
CA LEU A 118 9.38 -5.89 -4.81
C LEU A 118 9.88 -5.34 -3.47
N PHE A 119 10.34 -4.09 -3.40
CA PHE A 119 10.75 -3.49 -2.14
C PHE A 119 9.57 -3.38 -1.15
N GLN A 120 8.39 -2.95 -1.60
CA GLN A 120 7.17 -2.92 -0.77
C GLN A 120 6.83 -4.32 -0.25
N MET A 121 6.91 -5.33 -1.12
CA MET A 121 6.61 -6.70 -0.74
C MET A 121 7.63 -7.26 0.26
N LYS A 122 8.92 -6.97 0.07
CA LYS A 122 9.99 -7.34 1.02
C LYS A 122 9.83 -6.62 2.36
N PHE A 123 9.32 -5.38 2.35
CA PHE A 123 8.99 -4.66 3.57
C PHE A 123 7.87 -5.37 4.35
N TYR A 124 6.79 -5.77 3.71
CA TYR A 124 5.73 -6.53 4.36
C TYR A 124 6.22 -7.89 4.87
N ALA A 125 7.05 -8.58 4.07
CA ALA A 125 7.66 -9.84 4.48
C ALA A 125 8.56 -9.67 5.72
N LEU A 126 9.31 -8.56 5.81
CA LEU A 126 10.12 -8.22 6.96
C LEU A 126 9.23 -8.03 8.21
N VAL A 127 8.12 -7.28 8.09
CA VAL A 127 7.19 -7.08 9.22
C VAL A 127 6.62 -8.41 9.69
N ILE A 128 6.15 -9.27 8.78
CA ILE A 128 5.64 -10.61 9.11
C ILE A 128 6.74 -11.45 9.79
N TRP A 129 7.95 -11.44 9.27
CA TRP A 129 9.05 -12.19 9.86
C TRP A 129 9.38 -11.71 11.28
N ARG A 130 9.43 -10.39 11.50
CA ARG A 130 9.72 -9.81 12.84
C ARG A 130 8.61 -10.04 13.85
N THR A 131 7.35 -10.13 13.41
CA THR A 131 6.20 -10.32 14.30
C THR A 131 5.82 -11.78 14.51
N ARG A 132 5.94 -12.62 13.47
CA ARG A 132 5.48 -14.02 13.51
C ARG A 132 6.64 -15.03 13.48
N GLY A 133 7.89 -14.59 13.33
CA GLY A 133 9.06 -15.46 13.25
C GLY A 133 9.13 -16.33 11.98
N VAL A 134 8.27 -16.06 10.98
CA VAL A 134 8.15 -16.86 9.76
C VAL A 134 8.52 -16.02 8.55
N VAL A 135 9.52 -16.46 7.77
CA VAL A 135 9.81 -15.90 6.45
C VAL A 135 8.70 -16.34 5.50
N PRO A 136 7.96 -15.43 4.86
CA PRO A 136 6.93 -15.80 3.89
C PRO A 136 7.50 -16.67 2.76
N ALA A 137 6.80 -17.73 2.41
CA ALA A 137 7.21 -18.65 1.34
C ALA A 137 7.06 -18.02 -0.05
N MET A 138 6.21 -16.99 -0.19
CA MET A 138 5.98 -16.32 -1.47
C MET A 138 5.47 -14.88 -1.25
N LEU A 139 5.96 -13.97 -2.10
CA LEU A 139 5.43 -12.63 -2.30
C LEU A 139 4.83 -12.58 -3.71
N GLN A 140 3.58 -12.14 -3.83
CA GLN A 140 2.87 -12.11 -5.11
C GLN A 140 2.24 -10.76 -5.36
N LEU A 141 2.63 -10.11 -6.46
CA LEU A 141 1.99 -8.91 -7.00
C LEU A 141 1.06 -9.32 -8.15
N ILE A 142 -0.17 -8.83 -8.09
CA ILE A 142 -1.20 -9.10 -9.09
C ILE A 142 -1.50 -7.81 -9.82
N TYR A 143 -0.99 -7.66 -11.04
CA TYR A 143 -1.20 -6.47 -11.88
C TYR A 143 -2.45 -6.63 -12.73
N LEU A 144 -3.54 -5.99 -12.31
CA LEU A 144 -4.83 -6.06 -12.98
C LEU A 144 -4.87 -5.21 -14.27
N GLY A 145 -3.97 -4.24 -14.41
CA GLY A 145 -3.88 -3.38 -15.59
C GLY A 145 -3.49 -4.09 -16.89
N ASN A 146 -2.79 -5.22 -16.82
CA ASN A 146 -2.36 -6.04 -17.95
C ASN A 146 -2.43 -7.54 -17.68
N ALA A 147 -3.10 -7.95 -16.59
CA ALA A 147 -3.27 -9.35 -16.18
C ALA A 147 -1.94 -10.10 -16.03
N GLU A 148 -0.99 -9.51 -15.32
CA GLU A 148 0.32 -10.11 -15.04
C GLU A 148 0.52 -10.42 -13.56
N LEU A 149 1.30 -11.48 -13.30
CA LEU A 149 1.70 -11.92 -11.96
C LEU A 149 3.21 -11.81 -11.81
N VAL A 150 3.65 -11.09 -10.79
CA VAL A 150 5.05 -11.11 -10.36
C VAL A 150 5.14 -11.89 -9.05
N ARG A 151 6.00 -12.90 -9.03
CA ARG A 151 6.21 -13.76 -7.85
C ARG A 151 7.67 -13.72 -7.43
N TYR A 152 7.87 -13.70 -6.13
CA TYR A 152 9.20 -13.71 -5.53
C TYR A 152 9.22 -14.62 -4.30
N ILE A 153 10.25 -15.41 -4.15
CA ILE A 153 10.50 -16.25 -2.97
C ILE A 153 11.57 -15.53 -2.16
N PRO A 154 11.22 -14.89 -1.03
CA PRO A 154 12.19 -14.18 -0.21
C PRO A 154 13.04 -15.15 0.60
N GLU A 155 14.30 -14.79 0.77
CA GLU A 155 15.20 -15.44 1.71
C GLU A 155 15.43 -14.53 2.92
N GLU A 156 15.87 -15.08 4.04
CA GLU A 156 16.20 -14.29 5.24
C GLU A 156 17.24 -13.20 4.94
N ALA A 157 18.21 -13.49 4.07
CA ALA A 157 19.20 -12.51 3.62
C ALA A 157 18.59 -11.29 2.92
N ASP A 158 17.51 -11.47 2.17
CA ASP A 158 16.73 -10.40 1.54
C ASP A 158 16.09 -9.49 2.58
N LEU A 159 15.50 -10.11 3.60
CA LEU A 159 14.79 -9.38 4.66
C LEU A 159 15.77 -8.59 5.53
N LEU A 160 16.92 -9.16 5.86
CA LEU A 160 18.00 -8.45 6.54
C LEU A 160 18.55 -7.29 5.70
N ALA A 161 18.68 -7.46 4.38
CA ALA A 161 19.09 -6.38 3.49
C ALA A 161 18.04 -5.27 3.41
N THR A 162 16.76 -5.64 3.42
CA THR A 162 15.63 -4.69 3.44
C THR A 162 15.61 -3.91 4.75
N GLU A 163 15.79 -4.58 5.89
CA GLU A 163 15.86 -3.94 7.20
C GLU A 163 17.00 -2.92 7.27
N ARG A 164 18.22 -3.30 6.86
CA ARG A 164 19.36 -2.35 6.81
C ARG A 164 19.04 -1.13 5.95
N LYS A 165 18.38 -1.31 4.81
CA LYS A 165 17.99 -0.21 3.92
C LYS A 165 16.96 0.71 4.55
N VAL A 166 15.94 0.16 5.21
CA VAL A 166 14.90 0.93 5.90
C VAL A 166 15.50 1.72 7.06
N VAL A 167 16.34 1.09 7.87
CA VAL A 167 17.04 1.76 8.98
C VAL A 167 17.95 2.88 8.45
N ALA A 168 18.69 2.66 7.36
CA ALA A 168 19.53 3.70 6.76
C ALA A 168 18.74 4.91 6.27
N VAL A 169 17.55 4.69 5.69
CA VAL A 169 16.63 5.76 5.29
C VAL A 169 16.14 6.52 6.52
N TRP A 170 15.75 5.81 7.58
CA TRP A 170 15.30 6.43 8.82
C TRP A 170 16.39 7.30 9.48
N GLU A 171 17.62 6.80 9.54
CA GLU A 171 18.76 7.58 10.04
C GLU A 171 19.05 8.82 9.18
N ALA A 172 18.83 8.75 7.87
CA ALA A 172 18.95 9.91 7.00
C ALA A 172 17.84 10.94 7.27
N ILE A 173 16.61 10.49 7.53
CA ILE A 173 15.49 11.35 7.91
C ILE A 173 15.78 12.08 9.22
N LYS A 174 16.23 11.36 10.25
CA LYS A 174 16.59 11.97 11.55
C LYS A 174 17.67 13.04 11.40
N ARG A 175 18.70 12.76 10.63
CA ARG A 175 19.76 13.77 10.37
C ARG A 175 19.25 15.00 9.63
N ALA A 176 18.33 14.82 8.66
CA ALA A 176 17.71 15.94 7.95
C ALA A 176 16.84 16.79 8.89
N GLU A 177 16.11 16.13 9.79
CA GLU A 177 15.28 16.78 10.81
C GLU A 177 16.14 17.58 11.80
N GLU A 178 17.18 16.97 12.36
CA GLU A 178 18.10 17.62 13.29
C GLU A 178 18.83 18.83 12.67
N ALA A 179 19.18 18.73 11.38
CA ALA A 179 19.86 19.79 10.64
C ALA A 179 18.91 20.84 10.05
N GLY A 180 17.59 20.59 10.02
CA GLY A 180 16.62 21.39 9.29
C GLY A 180 16.85 21.39 7.76
N ASP A 181 17.60 20.42 7.23
CA ASP A 181 18.02 20.36 5.82
C ASP A 181 17.15 19.37 5.02
N TRP A 182 16.00 19.87 4.57
CA TRP A 182 15.06 19.12 3.73
C TRP A 182 15.25 19.48 2.26
N ARG A 183 16.15 18.76 1.58
CA ARG A 183 16.46 19.04 0.17
C ARG A 183 15.42 18.40 -0.76
N PRO A 184 14.81 19.22 -1.64
CA PRO A 184 13.94 18.67 -2.67
C PRO A 184 14.74 17.84 -3.66
N ASN A 185 14.11 16.77 -4.17
CA ASN A 185 14.67 15.91 -5.23
C ASN A 185 13.78 16.01 -6.48
N PRO A 186 14.01 16.99 -7.36
CA PRO A 186 13.18 17.20 -8.54
C PRO A 186 13.23 16.01 -9.50
N GLY A 187 12.08 15.69 -10.08
CA GLY A 187 11.93 14.61 -11.05
C GLY A 187 10.64 14.76 -11.85
N ARG A 188 10.36 13.83 -12.75
CA ARG A 188 9.18 13.87 -13.65
C ARG A 188 7.84 13.98 -12.92
N ILE A 189 7.75 13.53 -11.67
CA ILE A 189 6.53 13.62 -10.86
C ILE A 189 6.23 15.07 -10.45
N CYS A 190 7.24 15.94 -10.44
CA CYS A 190 7.08 17.34 -10.07
C CYS A 190 6.16 18.12 -11.02
N ASP A 191 5.99 17.67 -12.26
CA ASP A 191 5.09 18.30 -13.24
C ASP A 191 3.62 18.24 -12.80
N TRP A 192 3.28 17.33 -11.89
CA TRP A 192 1.93 17.15 -11.34
C TRP A 192 1.87 17.37 -9.82
N CYS A 193 2.92 17.97 -9.25
CA CYS A 193 2.97 18.21 -7.82
C CYS A 193 2.14 19.43 -7.43
N SER A 194 1.11 19.25 -6.61
CA SER A 194 0.27 20.36 -6.10
C SER A 194 1.03 21.33 -5.20
N HIS A 195 2.22 20.94 -4.72
CA HIS A 195 3.09 21.77 -3.86
C HIS A 195 4.21 22.46 -4.62
N GLN A 196 4.24 22.40 -5.96
CA GLN A 196 5.33 22.94 -6.79
C GLN A 196 5.58 24.44 -6.51
N ALA A 197 4.51 25.23 -6.35
CA ALA A 197 4.60 26.66 -6.08
C ALA A 197 5.27 26.99 -4.73
N LEU A 198 5.29 26.05 -3.78
CA LEU A 198 5.93 26.20 -2.47
C LEU A 198 7.33 25.55 -2.42
N CYS A 199 7.70 24.82 -3.47
CA CYS A 199 8.93 24.03 -3.48
C CYS A 199 10.15 24.88 -3.80
N PRO A 200 11.22 24.84 -2.98
CA PRO A 200 12.46 25.59 -3.22
C PRO A 200 13.14 25.28 -4.55
N ALA A 201 12.99 24.04 -5.06
CA ALA A 201 13.53 23.68 -6.37
C ALA A 201 12.90 24.44 -7.54
N PHE A 202 11.73 25.04 -7.35
CA PHE A 202 11.00 25.85 -8.33
C PHE A 202 10.88 27.31 -7.90
N GLY A 203 11.72 27.76 -6.95
CA GLY A 203 11.76 29.15 -6.48
C GLY A 203 10.69 29.48 -5.42
N GLY A 204 9.95 28.49 -4.94
CA GLY A 204 8.96 28.68 -3.89
C GLY A 204 9.59 28.76 -2.50
N THR A 205 8.79 29.24 -1.54
CA THR A 205 9.14 29.25 -0.12
C THR A 205 8.17 28.37 0.62
N PRO A 206 8.61 27.25 1.22
CA PRO A 206 7.74 26.40 2.00
C PRO A 206 7.30 27.12 3.28
N PRO A 207 6.09 26.85 3.80
CA PRO A 207 5.68 27.32 5.11
C PRO A 207 6.63 26.72 6.18
N PRO A 208 6.78 27.41 7.34
CA PRO A 208 7.54 26.83 8.45
C PRO A 208 6.93 25.48 8.85
N LEU A 209 7.79 24.54 9.22
CA LEU A 209 7.32 23.29 9.78
C LEU A 209 6.52 23.56 11.06
N PRO A 210 5.36 22.89 11.23
CA PRO A 210 4.64 22.99 12.51
C PRO A 210 5.55 22.48 13.63
N GLU A 211 5.43 23.09 14.79
CA GLU A 211 6.10 22.55 15.97
C GLU A 211 5.65 21.09 16.20
N PRO A 212 6.56 20.19 16.59
CA PRO A 212 6.20 18.81 16.85
C PRO A 212 5.07 18.73 17.89
N THR A 213 3.89 18.34 17.47
CA THR A 213 2.73 18.15 18.36
C THR A 213 2.79 16.80 19.09
N HIS A 214 3.83 16.01 18.86
CA HIS A 214 4.02 14.74 19.52
C HIS A 214 4.98 14.88 20.68
N SER A 215 4.43 14.78 21.89
CA SER A 215 5.18 14.18 22.99
C SER A 215 5.71 12.83 22.48
N PRO A 216 6.96 12.45 22.78
CA PRO A 216 7.46 11.13 22.42
C PRO A 216 6.44 10.12 22.94
N VAL A 217 5.95 9.24 22.04
CA VAL A 217 5.03 8.16 22.41
C VAL A 217 5.73 7.38 23.50
N ASP A 218 5.22 7.47 24.72
CA ASP A 218 5.70 6.69 25.84
C ASP A 218 5.50 5.21 25.49
N PRO A 219 6.55 4.41 25.43
CA PRO A 219 6.44 3.00 25.10
C PRO A 219 5.61 2.19 26.13
N SER A 220 5.17 2.79 27.22
CA SER A 220 4.33 2.15 28.25
C SER A 220 2.84 2.04 27.88
N GLY A 221 2.37 2.72 26.83
CA GLY A 221 0.99 2.55 26.33
C GLY A 221 -0.13 3.00 27.25
N GLU A 222 0.16 3.80 28.27
CA GLU A 222 -0.88 4.39 29.11
C GLU A 222 -1.54 5.56 28.38
N VAL A 223 -2.75 5.34 27.93
CA VAL A 223 -3.64 6.39 27.44
C VAL A 223 -4.21 7.09 28.67
N ASP A 224 -3.73 8.30 28.96
CA ASP A 224 -4.38 9.18 29.93
C ASP A 224 -5.82 9.46 29.44
N THR A 225 -6.78 8.78 30.03
CA THR A 225 -8.19 9.13 29.93
C THR A 225 -8.43 10.30 30.89
N ASP A 226 -8.17 11.51 30.40
CA ASP A 226 -8.59 12.70 31.12
C ASP A 226 -10.10 12.88 30.92
N GLU A 227 -10.88 12.46 31.93
CA GLU A 227 -12.28 12.81 32.08
C GLU A 227 -12.36 14.24 32.65
N GLY A 228 -12.87 15.18 31.81
CA GLY A 228 -13.14 16.55 32.20
C GLY A 228 -14.27 17.15 31.38
#